data_a8d458390bcc026bed99e693ee9949e9
#
_entry.id   a8d458390bcc026bed99e693ee9949e9
#
_cell.length_a   1.000
_cell.length_b   1.000
_cell.length_c   1.000
_cell.angle_alpha   90.00
_cell.angle_beta   90.00
_cell.angle_gamma   90.00
#
_symmetry.space_group_name_H-M   'P 1'
#
loop_
_entity.id
_entity.type
_entity.pdbx_description
1 polymer ?
#
loop_
_entity_poly.entity_id
_entity_poly.type
_entity_poly.pdbx_seq_one_letter_code
_entity_poly.pdbx_strand_id
1 'polypeptide(L)'
;MVENSTGTQTSFDFAEIELARQLFGEHNSNLQKIAKGTDVTINARGNTVFIDGDEIAIALAGNILNQLYGILKEGFPIHPNDIDFAVRLLSGDDRINLKEIFLDRVFITSNKTAVTPKSLAQKEYIDAIRKHDIVFGIGPAGTGKTYLAMAMAVSALSKGIVSRIILTRPAVEAGEALGFLPGDLAEKIDPYLRPLYDALHDMMRFEKVSNLMQKGVIEVAPIAFMRGRTLNDSFVILDEAQNTTSEQMKMFLTRIGFNSKAVITGDITQIDLPPERTSGLIESKNILQDIDGIKFVFFSKRDVVRHKLVQKIIQAYEELEAARNSNNSA
;
A
#
# COMPACT_ATOMS: atom_id res chain seq x y z
N MET A 1 -23.21 -32.79 31.88
CA MET A 1 -22.25 -33.54 31.08
C MET A 1 -21.25 -32.55 30.55
N VAL A 2 -20.03 -32.56 31.08
CA VAL A 2 -18.95 -31.70 30.55
C VAL A 2 -18.38 -32.47 29.36
N GLU A 3 -18.56 -31.99 28.15
CA GLU A 3 -17.86 -32.50 26.98
C GLU A 3 -16.38 -32.21 27.19
N ASN A 4 -15.58 -33.24 27.41
CA ASN A 4 -14.14 -33.19 27.32
C ASN A 4 -13.81 -32.98 25.86
N SER A 5 -13.54 -31.72 25.43
CA SER A 5 -12.83 -31.46 24.21
C SER A 5 -11.41 -31.99 24.37
N THR A 6 -11.09 -33.13 23.76
CA THR A 6 -9.74 -33.64 23.60
C THR A 6 -8.95 -32.69 22.73
N GLY A 7 -8.43 -31.60 23.31
CA GLY A 7 -7.51 -30.72 22.66
C GLY A 7 -6.26 -31.51 22.28
N THR A 8 -5.88 -31.45 21.00
CA THR A 8 -4.60 -32.01 20.53
C THR A 8 -3.50 -31.05 20.91
N GLN A 9 -2.41 -31.57 21.58
CA GLN A 9 -1.24 -30.75 21.84
C GLN A 9 -0.12 -31.09 20.87
N THR A 10 0.47 -30.05 20.27
CA THR A 10 1.62 -30.20 19.38
C THR A 10 2.77 -29.30 19.83
N SER A 11 4.02 -29.78 19.70
CA SER A 11 5.20 -28.96 19.99
C SER A 11 6.01 -28.61 18.76
N PHE A 12 6.62 -27.42 18.78
CA PHE A 12 7.49 -26.90 17.73
C PHE A 12 8.81 -26.44 18.37
N ASP A 13 9.94 -26.96 17.86
CA ASP A 13 11.28 -26.66 18.35
C ASP A 13 12.02 -25.73 17.40
N PHE A 14 12.60 -24.65 17.93
CA PHE A 14 13.37 -23.67 17.15
C PHE A 14 14.86 -23.80 17.51
N ALA A 15 15.69 -24.12 16.50
CA ALA A 15 17.09 -24.50 16.73
C ALA A 15 17.93 -23.38 17.37
N GLU A 16 17.69 -22.11 17.03
CA GLU A 16 18.48 -20.97 17.48
C GLU A 16 17.73 -20.18 18.54
N ILE A 17 18.22 -20.23 19.79
CA ILE A 17 17.54 -19.67 20.96
C ILE A 17 17.37 -18.13 20.86
N GLU A 18 18.31 -17.41 20.24
CA GLU A 18 18.22 -15.96 20.06
C GLU A 18 17.14 -15.57 19.03
N LEU A 19 17.01 -16.33 17.95
CA LEU A 19 15.93 -16.13 16.99
C LEU A 19 14.57 -16.52 17.55
N ALA A 20 14.53 -17.59 18.38
CA ALA A 20 13.31 -17.98 19.08
C ALA A 20 12.83 -16.87 20.03
N ARG A 21 13.75 -16.24 20.79
CA ARG A 21 13.42 -15.08 21.64
C ARG A 21 12.86 -13.89 20.84
N GLN A 22 13.45 -13.58 19.69
CA GLN A 22 12.94 -12.54 18.82
C GLN A 22 11.55 -12.88 18.26
N LEU A 23 11.33 -14.15 17.86
CA LEU A 23 10.04 -14.64 17.40
C LEU A 23 8.98 -14.52 18.50
N PHE A 24 9.30 -14.91 19.73
CA PHE A 24 8.35 -14.91 20.85
C PHE A 24 8.01 -13.48 21.31
N GLY A 25 8.94 -12.53 21.12
CA GLY A 25 8.81 -11.15 21.56
C GLY A 25 8.98 -10.98 23.08
N GLU A 26 9.02 -9.74 23.51
CA GLU A 26 9.11 -9.42 24.94
C GLU A 26 7.92 -10.02 25.69
N HIS A 27 8.20 -10.76 26.77
CA HIS A 27 7.18 -11.44 27.59
C HIS A 27 6.22 -12.32 26.76
N ASN A 28 6.71 -12.95 25.69
CA ASN A 28 5.91 -13.76 24.76
C ASN A 28 4.77 -13.00 24.06
N SER A 29 4.89 -11.68 23.91
CA SER A 29 3.84 -10.82 23.34
C SER A 29 3.46 -11.22 21.92
N ASN A 30 4.41 -11.70 21.10
CA ASN A 30 4.14 -12.17 19.75
C ASN A 30 3.36 -13.49 19.77
N LEU A 31 3.73 -14.43 20.67
CA LEU A 31 3.00 -15.67 20.83
C LEU A 31 1.54 -15.44 21.27
N GLN A 32 1.32 -14.48 22.18
CA GLN A 32 -0.04 -14.09 22.60
C GLN A 32 -0.88 -13.56 21.46
N LYS A 33 -0.29 -12.78 20.54
CA LYS A 33 -0.98 -12.28 19.35
C LYS A 33 -1.34 -13.42 18.38
N ILE A 34 -0.40 -14.35 18.14
CA ILE A 34 -0.66 -15.53 17.32
C ILE A 34 -1.76 -16.37 17.94
N ALA A 35 -1.66 -16.67 19.24
CA ALA A 35 -2.64 -17.45 19.99
C ALA A 35 -4.05 -16.86 19.85
N LYS A 36 -4.17 -15.53 20.08
CA LYS A 36 -5.45 -14.82 19.93
C LYS A 36 -5.98 -14.82 18.49
N GLY A 37 -5.09 -14.72 17.51
CA GLY A 37 -5.48 -14.63 16.11
C GLY A 37 -5.83 -15.95 15.45
N THR A 38 -5.40 -17.08 16.05
CA THR A 38 -5.64 -18.44 15.57
C THR A 38 -6.53 -19.27 16.49
N ASP A 39 -7.01 -18.67 17.59
CA ASP A 39 -7.87 -19.31 18.61
C ASP A 39 -7.26 -20.57 19.22
N VAL A 40 -5.98 -20.50 19.60
CA VAL A 40 -5.24 -21.56 20.28
C VAL A 40 -4.63 -21.06 21.59
N THR A 41 -4.22 -21.99 22.46
CA THR A 41 -3.37 -21.69 23.61
C THR A 41 -1.92 -21.98 23.26
N ILE A 42 -1.01 -21.01 23.47
CA ILE A 42 0.41 -21.15 23.16
C ILE A 42 1.23 -20.94 24.45
N ASN A 43 2.04 -21.92 24.79
CA ASN A 43 2.99 -21.86 25.90
C ASN A 43 4.41 -22.09 25.37
N ALA A 44 5.40 -21.36 25.92
CA ALA A 44 6.80 -21.52 25.54
C ALA A 44 7.63 -21.97 26.73
N ARG A 45 8.56 -22.90 26.47
CA ARG A 45 9.57 -23.34 27.45
C ARG A 45 10.93 -23.43 26.75
N GLY A 46 11.81 -22.49 27.07
CA GLY A 46 13.09 -22.35 26.34
C GLY A 46 12.87 -21.93 24.89
N ASN A 47 13.29 -22.77 23.94
CA ASN A 47 13.11 -22.62 22.52
C ASN A 47 11.99 -23.48 21.90
N THR A 48 11.24 -24.21 22.79
CA THR A 48 10.11 -25.04 22.38
C THR A 48 8.79 -24.33 22.66
N VAL A 49 7.87 -24.39 21.71
CA VAL A 49 6.50 -23.86 21.81
C VAL A 49 5.53 -25.04 21.82
N PHE A 50 4.61 -25.04 22.77
CA PHE A 50 3.52 -26.02 22.91
C PHE A 50 2.21 -25.32 22.53
N ILE A 51 1.46 -25.89 21.58
CA ILE A 51 0.20 -25.35 21.08
C ILE A 51 -0.92 -26.33 21.39
N ASP A 52 -1.97 -25.83 22.05
CA ASP A 52 -3.18 -26.56 22.40
C ASP A 52 -4.39 -25.93 21.69
N GLY A 53 -5.22 -26.74 21.04
CA GLY A 53 -6.41 -26.26 20.38
C GLY A 53 -7.00 -27.26 19.37
N ASP A 54 -7.77 -26.75 18.43
CA ASP A 54 -8.24 -27.51 17.28
C ASP A 54 -7.10 -27.81 16.30
N GLU A 55 -7.14 -28.96 15.63
CA GLU A 55 -6.06 -29.42 14.75
C GLU A 55 -5.75 -28.43 13.61
N ILE A 56 -6.78 -27.84 13.00
CA ILE A 56 -6.63 -26.84 11.94
C ILE A 56 -5.98 -25.57 12.50
N ALA A 57 -6.43 -25.11 13.67
CA ALA A 57 -5.91 -23.94 14.35
C ALA A 57 -4.44 -24.12 14.77
N ILE A 58 -4.08 -25.33 15.28
CA ILE A 58 -2.69 -25.70 15.61
C ILE A 58 -1.81 -25.68 14.36
N ALA A 59 -2.28 -26.26 13.24
CA ALA A 59 -1.55 -26.29 11.99
C ALA A 59 -1.31 -24.87 11.46
N LEU A 60 -2.32 -23.98 11.52
CA LEU A 60 -2.21 -22.57 11.14
C LEU A 60 -1.20 -21.83 12.03
N ALA A 61 -1.30 -21.95 13.35
CA ALA A 61 -0.38 -21.31 14.28
C ALA A 61 1.07 -21.79 14.08
N GLY A 62 1.26 -23.11 13.88
CA GLY A 62 2.55 -23.70 13.55
C GLY A 62 3.14 -23.20 12.24
N ASN A 63 2.31 -23.08 11.19
CA ASN A 63 2.71 -22.52 9.91
C ASN A 63 3.17 -21.06 10.05
N ILE A 64 2.40 -20.22 10.78
CA ILE A 64 2.77 -18.82 11.07
C ILE A 64 4.14 -18.77 11.76
N LEU A 65 4.33 -19.53 12.83
CA LEU A 65 5.58 -19.57 13.60
C LEU A 65 6.77 -20.00 12.74
N ASN A 66 6.62 -21.07 11.96
CA ASN A 66 7.68 -21.59 11.12
C ASN A 66 8.08 -20.61 10.01
N GLN A 67 7.11 -19.95 9.36
CA GLN A 67 7.39 -18.99 8.32
C GLN A 67 8.07 -17.73 8.88
N LEU A 68 7.59 -17.20 10.01
CA LEU A 68 8.20 -16.06 10.68
C LEU A 68 9.64 -16.39 11.17
N TYR A 69 9.85 -17.57 11.72
CA TYR A 69 11.19 -18.03 12.09
C TYR A 69 12.12 -18.10 10.87
N GLY A 70 11.61 -18.58 9.74
CA GLY A 70 12.34 -18.58 8.47
C GLY A 70 12.75 -17.19 8.00
N ILE A 71 11.92 -16.18 8.23
CA ILE A 71 12.21 -14.77 7.90
C ILE A 71 13.32 -14.20 8.80
N LEU A 72 13.27 -14.53 10.11
CA LEU A 72 14.34 -14.15 11.06
C LEU A 72 15.70 -14.76 10.69
N LYS A 73 15.73 -16.01 10.21
CA LYS A 73 16.96 -16.66 9.72
C LYS A 73 17.60 -15.92 8.55
N GLU A 74 16.81 -15.25 7.71
CA GLU A 74 17.32 -14.39 6.63
C GLU A 74 17.79 -13.02 7.15
N GLY A 75 17.84 -12.81 8.47
CA GLY A 75 18.27 -11.55 9.06
C GLY A 75 17.26 -10.41 8.95
N PHE A 76 15.98 -10.72 8.70
CA PHE A 76 14.93 -9.71 8.64
C PHE A 76 14.24 -9.59 10.02
N PRO A 77 14.29 -8.41 10.67
CA PRO A 77 13.66 -8.22 11.96
C PRO A 77 12.14 -8.26 11.86
N ILE A 78 11.49 -8.90 12.83
CA ILE A 78 10.03 -8.97 12.92
C ILE A 78 9.56 -8.00 14.00
N HIS A 79 8.64 -7.11 13.62
CA HIS A 79 7.99 -6.17 14.54
C HIS A 79 6.59 -6.66 14.94
N PRO A 80 6.02 -6.19 16.06
CA PRO A 80 4.71 -6.61 16.53
C PRO A 80 3.56 -6.45 15.49
N ASN A 81 3.65 -5.48 14.59
CA ASN A 81 2.67 -5.30 13.51
C ASN A 81 2.82 -6.36 12.41
N ASP A 82 4.01 -6.91 12.23
CA ASP A 82 4.27 -7.96 11.24
C ASP A 82 3.63 -9.28 11.68
N ILE A 83 3.49 -9.52 12.99
CA ILE A 83 2.75 -10.66 13.52
C ILE A 83 1.26 -10.56 13.18
N ASP A 84 0.63 -9.40 13.48
CA ASP A 84 -0.78 -9.16 13.16
C ASP A 84 -1.02 -9.33 11.65
N PHE A 85 -0.05 -8.94 10.84
CA PHE A 85 -0.09 -9.08 9.39
C PHE A 85 0.03 -10.55 8.94
N ALA A 86 1.01 -11.31 9.47
CA ALA A 86 1.21 -12.71 9.15
C ALA A 86 -0.03 -13.56 9.53
N VAL A 87 -0.58 -13.34 10.72
CA VAL A 87 -1.83 -13.99 11.16
C VAL A 87 -2.95 -13.73 10.17
N ARG A 88 -3.19 -12.47 9.82
CA ARG A 88 -4.27 -12.09 8.90
C ARG A 88 -4.11 -12.73 7.51
N LEU A 89 -2.88 -12.77 6.97
CA LEU A 89 -2.61 -13.34 5.66
C LEU A 89 -2.87 -14.84 5.64
N LEU A 90 -2.24 -15.57 6.57
CA LEU A 90 -2.31 -17.03 6.60
C LEU A 90 -3.66 -17.57 7.08
N SER A 91 -4.43 -16.77 7.85
CA SER A 91 -5.84 -17.10 8.14
C SER A 91 -6.75 -16.97 6.91
N GLY A 92 -6.35 -16.19 5.92
CA GLY A 92 -7.09 -16.06 4.66
C GLY A 92 -6.72 -17.10 3.60
N ASP A 93 -5.44 -17.45 3.52
CA ASP A 93 -4.89 -18.53 2.67
C ASP A 93 -3.58 -19.03 3.29
N ASP A 94 -3.59 -20.24 3.82
CA ASP A 94 -2.46 -20.87 4.51
C ASP A 94 -1.28 -21.25 3.60
N ARG A 95 -1.50 -21.25 2.27
CA ARG A 95 -0.49 -21.52 1.24
C ARG A 95 0.41 -20.33 0.92
N ILE A 96 0.10 -19.15 1.45
CA ILE A 96 0.89 -17.94 1.21
C ILE A 96 2.30 -18.12 1.75
N ASN A 97 3.30 -17.77 0.94
CA ASN A 97 4.70 -17.71 1.37
C ASN A 97 5.03 -16.30 1.89
N LEU A 98 5.11 -16.16 3.22
CA LEU A 98 5.43 -14.89 3.87
C LEU A 98 6.81 -14.35 3.46
N LYS A 99 7.80 -15.22 3.17
CA LYS A 99 9.12 -14.78 2.69
C LYS A 99 9.04 -13.94 1.42
N GLU A 100 8.21 -14.35 0.46
CA GLU A 100 8.05 -13.63 -0.81
C GLU A 100 7.45 -12.23 -0.63
N ILE A 101 6.74 -12.01 0.47
CA ILE A 101 6.13 -10.72 0.80
C ILE A 101 7.10 -9.89 1.64
N PHE A 102 7.58 -10.43 2.77
CA PHE A 102 8.40 -9.70 3.74
C PHE A 102 9.80 -9.36 3.21
N LEU A 103 10.38 -10.23 2.39
CA LEU A 103 11.71 -10.03 1.83
C LEU A 103 11.71 -9.22 0.51
N ASP A 104 10.53 -8.91 -0.03
CA ASP A 104 10.39 -8.09 -1.23
C ASP A 104 10.66 -6.61 -0.91
N ARG A 105 11.94 -6.25 -0.85
CA ARG A 105 12.39 -4.89 -0.60
C ARG A 105 12.28 -4.07 -1.89
N VAL A 106 11.30 -3.18 -1.93
CA VAL A 106 11.10 -2.23 -3.04
C VAL A 106 12.20 -1.17 -3.04
N PHE A 107 12.40 -0.56 -1.88
CA PHE A 107 13.32 0.54 -1.68
C PHE A 107 13.74 0.62 -0.20
N ILE A 108 14.91 1.22 0.07
CA ILE A 108 15.36 1.57 1.42
C ILE A 108 15.38 3.09 1.53
N THR A 109 14.56 3.63 2.42
CA THR A 109 14.42 5.07 2.62
C THR A 109 15.69 5.69 3.21
N SER A 110 15.77 7.03 3.21
CA SER A 110 16.87 7.77 3.83
C SER A 110 17.05 7.45 5.32
N ASN A 111 15.98 7.08 6.00
CA ASN A 111 15.97 6.68 7.41
C ASN A 111 16.30 5.18 7.62
N LYS A 112 16.84 4.51 6.58
CA LYS A 112 17.18 3.08 6.59
C LYS A 112 15.99 2.14 6.82
N THR A 113 14.78 2.60 6.60
CA THR A 113 13.58 1.76 6.69
C THR A 113 13.32 1.10 5.33
N ALA A 114 13.17 -0.21 5.31
CA ALA A 114 12.82 -0.94 4.10
C ALA A 114 11.33 -0.77 3.77
N VAL A 115 11.03 -0.36 2.55
CA VAL A 115 9.67 -0.36 2.01
C VAL A 115 9.38 -1.75 1.45
N THR A 116 8.44 -2.44 2.07
CA THR A 116 8.00 -3.79 1.70
C THR A 116 6.47 -3.82 1.63
N PRO A 117 5.87 -4.73 0.82
CA PRO A 117 4.42 -4.89 0.81
C PRO A 117 3.89 -5.31 2.18
N LYS A 118 2.72 -4.83 2.55
CA LYS A 118 2.00 -5.12 3.80
C LYS A 118 0.64 -5.78 3.55
N SER A 119 0.34 -6.17 2.29
CA SER A 119 -0.80 -6.99 1.90
C SER A 119 -0.52 -7.69 0.58
N LEU A 120 -1.34 -8.70 0.23
CA LEU A 120 -1.26 -9.37 -1.06
C LEU A 120 -1.52 -8.42 -2.22
N ALA A 121 -2.51 -7.53 -2.09
CA ALA A 121 -2.80 -6.53 -3.11
C ALA A 121 -1.62 -5.57 -3.30
N GLN A 122 -0.90 -5.19 -2.23
CA GLN A 122 0.33 -4.41 -2.33
C GLN A 122 1.43 -5.18 -3.05
N LYS A 123 1.59 -6.49 -2.78
CA LYS A 123 2.55 -7.34 -3.48
C LYS A 123 2.20 -7.44 -4.97
N GLU A 124 0.93 -7.74 -5.30
CA GLU A 124 0.45 -7.77 -6.69
C GLU A 124 0.70 -6.43 -7.39
N TYR A 125 0.46 -5.31 -6.71
CA TYR A 125 0.68 -3.98 -7.25
C TYR A 125 2.15 -3.70 -7.57
N ILE A 126 3.05 -4.04 -6.67
CA ILE A 126 4.50 -3.92 -6.88
C ILE A 126 4.95 -4.78 -8.07
N ASP A 127 4.48 -6.02 -8.13
CA ASP A 127 4.81 -6.94 -9.23
C ASP A 127 4.22 -6.48 -10.57
N ALA A 128 3.01 -5.90 -10.55
CA ALA A 128 2.40 -5.29 -11.71
C ALA A 128 3.25 -4.11 -12.23
N ILE A 129 3.70 -3.21 -11.35
CA ILE A 129 4.55 -2.08 -11.72
C ILE A 129 5.89 -2.55 -12.31
N ARG A 130 6.44 -3.66 -11.83
CA ARG A 130 7.67 -4.23 -12.40
C ARG A 130 7.48 -4.72 -13.83
N LYS A 131 6.33 -5.33 -14.12
CA LYS A 131 6.08 -6.10 -15.35
C LYS A 131 5.40 -5.32 -16.46
N HIS A 132 4.57 -4.31 -16.12
CA HIS A 132 3.73 -3.59 -17.08
C HIS A 132 4.18 -2.15 -17.24
N ASP A 133 3.85 -1.54 -18.38
CA ASP A 133 4.19 -0.15 -18.68
C ASP A 133 3.22 0.82 -18.02
N ILE A 134 1.93 0.45 -17.92
CA ILE A 134 0.89 1.25 -17.30
C ILE A 134 0.17 0.42 -16.23
N VAL A 135 0.14 0.93 -14.99
CA VAL A 135 -0.53 0.25 -13.88
C VAL A 135 -1.51 1.18 -13.19
N PHE A 136 -2.73 0.71 -13.04
CA PHE A 136 -3.77 1.37 -12.27
C PHE A 136 -3.88 0.73 -10.88
N GLY A 137 -3.67 1.50 -9.82
CA GLY A 137 -3.90 1.12 -8.43
C GLY A 137 -5.17 1.78 -7.91
N ILE A 138 -6.26 1.01 -7.80
CA ILE A 138 -7.60 1.52 -7.45
C ILE A 138 -8.05 0.98 -6.10
N GLY A 139 -8.52 1.84 -5.21
CA GLY A 139 -9.13 1.43 -3.94
C GLY A 139 -9.02 2.49 -2.85
N PRO A 140 -9.46 2.16 -1.61
CA PRO A 140 -9.61 3.12 -0.54
C PRO A 140 -8.33 3.85 -0.16
N ALA A 141 -8.49 5.06 0.40
CA ALA A 141 -7.39 5.82 0.99
C ALA A 141 -6.70 5.03 2.10
N GLY A 142 -5.36 5.20 2.22
CA GLY A 142 -4.56 4.51 3.25
C GLY A 142 -4.15 3.08 2.91
N THR A 143 -4.38 2.60 1.69
CA THR A 143 -3.88 1.30 1.20
C THR A 143 -2.44 1.34 0.66
N GLY A 144 -1.79 2.50 0.70
CA GLY A 144 -0.38 2.67 0.33
C GLY A 144 -0.11 2.81 -1.18
N LYS A 145 -1.13 3.01 -2.03
CA LYS A 145 -1.00 3.10 -3.49
C LYS A 145 0.07 4.11 -3.93
N THR A 146 -0.11 5.36 -3.56
CA THR A 146 0.79 6.47 -3.92
C THR A 146 2.18 6.30 -3.30
N TYR A 147 2.23 5.84 -2.04
CA TYR A 147 3.48 5.59 -1.32
C TYR A 147 4.33 4.49 -2.00
N LEU A 148 3.73 3.37 -2.37
CA LEU A 148 4.41 2.28 -3.07
C LEU A 148 4.80 2.67 -4.50
N ALA A 149 3.94 3.41 -5.22
CA ALA A 149 4.29 3.96 -6.52
C ALA A 149 5.52 4.88 -6.44
N MET A 150 5.58 5.74 -5.42
CA MET A 150 6.73 6.61 -5.15
C MET A 150 8.00 5.81 -4.84
N ALA A 151 7.91 4.79 -3.99
CA ALA A 151 9.05 3.93 -3.68
C ALA A 151 9.59 3.22 -4.94
N MET A 152 8.69 2.74 -5.81
CA MET A 152 9.04 2.14 -7.09
C MET A 152 9.70 3.15 -8.04
N ALA A 153 9.19 4.38 -8.12
CA ALA A 153 9.77 5.44 -8.96
C ALA A 153 11.17 5.82 -8.50
N VAL A 154 11.37 6.03 -7.19
CA VAL A 154 12.67 6.36 -6.61
C VAL A 154 13.66 5.20 -6.78
N SER A 155 13.20 3.95 -6.62
CA SER A 155 14.01 2.76 -6.88
C SER A 155 14.44 2.69 -8.35
N ALA A 156 13.53 2.93 -9.30
CA ALA A 156 13.80 2.93 -10.73
C ALA A 156 14.82 4.02 -11.13
N LEU A 157 14.64 5.25 -10.61
CA LEU A 157 15.59 6.35 -10.80
C LEU A 157 16.96 6.02 -10.23
N SER A 158 17.03 5.47 -9.02
CA SER A 158 18.29 5.12 -8.36
C SER A 158 19.05 4.01 -9.08
N LYS A 159 18.35 3.13 -9.78
CA LYS A 159 18.92 2.04 -10.59
C LYS A 159 19.24 2.46 -12.03
N GLY A 160 18.93 3.71 -12.42
CA GLY A 160 19.10 4.20 -13.78
C GLY A 160 18.16 3.55 -14.81
N ILE A 161 17.05 2.95 -14.38
CA ILE A 161 16.03 2.37 -15.27
C ILE A 161 15.26 3.50 -15.99
N VAL A 162 15.05 4.61 -15.28
CA VAL A 162 14.47 5.84 -15.84
C VAL A 162 15.39 7.02 -15.55
N SER A 163 15.29 8.07 -16.35
CA SER A 163 16.08 9.29 -16.19
C SER A 163 15.34 10.36 -15.37
N ARG A 164 14.02 10.26 -15.24
CA ARG A 164 13.19 11.27 -14.58
C ARG A 164 12.03 10.64 -13.82
N ILE A 165 11.56 11.36 -12.81
CA ILE A 165 10.28 11.10 -12.13
C ILE A 165 9.38 12.30 -12.38
N ILE A 166 8.15 12.04 -12.81
CA ILE A 166 7.13 13.07 -13.02
C ILE A 166 5.93 12.71 -12.14
N LEU A 167 5.60 13.61 -11.23
CA LEU A 167 4.50 13.47 -10.30
C LEU A 167 3.42 14.45 -10.68
N THR A 168 2.23 13.94 -10.91
CA THR A 168 1.12 14.79 -11.33
C THR A 168 -0.17 14.43 -10.60
N ARG A 169 -1.00 15.44 -10.43
CA ARG A 169 -2.30 15.34 -9.79
C ARG A 169 -3.28 16.28 -10.48
N PRO A 170 -4.56 15.92 -10.63
CA PRO A 170 -5.57 16.87 -11.06
C PRO A 170 -5.69 17.98 -9.99
N ALA A 171 -5.64 19.24 -10.42
CA ALA A 171 -6.03 20.35 -9.58
C ALA A 171 -7.56 20.39 -9.62
N VAL A 172 -8.21 19.88 -8.60
CA VAL A 172 -9.66 19.91 -8.46
C VAL A 172 -10.02 21.11 -7.60
N GLU A 173 -10.90 21.94 -8.10
CA GLU A 173 -11.57 22.93 -7.29
C GLU A 173 -12.61 22.20 -6.42
N ALA A 174 -12.21 21.74 -5.24
CA ALA A 174 -13.14 21.13 -4.27
C ALA A 174 -14.08 22.21 -3.72
N GLY A 175 -15.10 22.59 -4.51
CA GLY A 175 -16.09 23.58 -4.11
C GLY A 175 -15.60 25.05 -3.99
N GLU A 176 -14.29 25.26 -3.96
CA GLU A 176 -13.64 26.59 -3.95
C GLU A 176 -12.94 26.79 -5.29
N ALA A 177 -13.47 27.66 -6.13
CA ALA A 177 -12.80 28.02 -7.37
C ALA A 177 -11.40 28.54 -7.06
N LEU A 178 -10.36 28.06 -7.77
CA LEU A 178 -8.96 28.52 -7.65
C LEU A 178 -8.86 30.08 -7.66
N GLY A 179 -9.89 30.75 -8.14
CA GLY A 179 -10.03 32.20 -8.12
C GLY A 179 -10.10 32.83 -6.74
N PHE A 180 -10.50 32.12 -5.68
CA PHE A 180 -10.63 32.66 -4.32
C PHE A 180 -9.35 32.59 -3.50
N LEU A 181 -8.36 31.78 -3.90
CA LEU A 181 -7.08 31.74 -3.20
C LEU A 181 -6.20 32.94 -3.61
N PRO A 182 -5.56 33.65 -2.67
CA PRO A 182 -4.59 34.69 -2.99
C PRO A 182 -3.32 34.09 -3.58
N GLY A 183 -2.62 34.84 -4.43
CA GLY A 183 -1.36 34.41 -5.04
C GLY A 183 -1.45 34.09 -6.53
N ASP A 184 -0.31 33.73 -7.10
CA ASP A 184 -0.22 33.29 -8.48
C ASP A 184 -0.74 31.83 -8.67
N LEU A 185 -0.80 31.35 -9.90
CA LEU A 185 -1.34 30.02 -10.21
C LEU A 185 -0.52 28.91 -9.51
N ALA A 186 0.80 29.08 -9.41
CA ALA A 186 1.68 28.10 -8.79
C ALA A 186 1.44 28.02 -7.27
N GLU A 187 1.31 29.17 -6.61
CA GLU A 187 0.99 29.26 -5.18
C GLU A 187 -0.38 28.65 -4.85
N LYS A 188 -1.36 28.81 -5.74
CA LYS A 188 -2.71 28.23 -5.58
C LYS A 188 -2.74 26.71 -5.72
N ILE A 189 -1.85 26.15 -6.51
CA ILE A 189 -1.79 24.71 -6.79
C ILE A 189 -0.91 23.97 -5.79
N ASP A 190 0.08 24.62 -5.18
CA ASP A 190 1.06 24.03 -4.25
C ASP A 190 0.41 23.18 -3.12
N PRO A 191 -0.67 23.63 -2.45
CA PRO A 191 -1.32 22.83 -1.40
C PRO A 191 -1.81 21.47 -1.88
N TYR A 192 -2.27 21.36 -3.13
CA TYR A 192 -2.76 20.10 -3.71
C TYR A 192 -1.63 19.13 -4.07
N LEU A 193 -0.41 19.65 -4.25
CA LEU A 193 0.78 18.86 -4.56
C LEU A 193 1.59 18.45 -3.31
N ARG A 194 1.30 19.05 -2.14
CA ARG A 194 2.00 18.74 -0.88
C ARG A 194 2.10 17.26 -0.54
N PRO A 195 1.05 16.45 -0.67
CA PRO A 195 1.15 15.01 -0.38
C PRO A 195 2.21 14.29 -1.21
N LEU A 196 2.48 14.76 -2.44
CA LEU A 196 3.52 14.20 -3.30
C LEU A 196 4.92 14.60 -2.81
N TYR A 197 5.09 15.84 -2.35
CA TYR A 197 6.35 16.29 -1.74
C TYR A 197 6.64 15.53 -0.43
N ASP A 198 5.62 15.35 0.42
CA ASP A 198 5.75 14.61 1.68
C ASP A 198 6.20 13.16 1.41
N ALA A 199 5.58 12.49 0.43
CA ALA A 199 5.97 11.15 0.03
C ALA A 199 7.42 11.08 -0.51
N LEU A 200 7.88 12.09 -1.26
CA LEU A 200 9.28 12.17 -1.71
C LEU A 200 10.25 12.35 -0.54
N HIS A 201 9.90 13.20 0.43
CA HIS A 201 10.74 13.47 1.61
C HIS A 201 10.82 12.25 2.55
N ASP A 202 9.78 11.43 2.61
CA ASP A 202 9.84 10.14 3.31
C ASP A 202 10.85 9.18 2.64
N MET A 203 10.97 9.20 1.31
CA MET A 203 11.87 8.31 0.57
C MET A 203 13.32 8.82 0.57
N MET A 204 13.52 10.13 0.44
CA MET A 204 14.84 10.74 0.23
C MET A 204 15.02 11.96 1.14
N ARG A 205 16.30 12.27 1.48
CA ARG A 205 16.64 13.48 2.23
C ARG A 205 16.22 14.74 1.46
N PHE A 206 15.78 15.75 2.19
CA PHE A 206 15.32 17.04 1.66
C PHE A 206 16.28 17.66 0.64
N GLU A 207 17.58 17.72 0.97
CA GLU A 207 18.60 18.33 0.11
C GLU A 207 18.72 17.58 -1.22
N LYS A 208 18.58 16.23 -1.19
CA LYS A 208 18.64 15.41 -2.41
C LYS A 208 17.42 15.66 -3.28
N VAL A 209 16.23 15.73 -2.70
CA VAL A 209 14.98 16.04 -3.44
C VAL A 209 15.09 17.40 -4.10
N SER A 210 15.46 18.45 -3.33
CA SER A 210 15.63 19.81 -3.86
C SER A 210 16.61 19.89 -5.01
N ASN A 211 17.77 19.23 -4.91
CA ASN A 211 18.77 19.19 -6.00
C ASN A 211 18.21 18.50 -7.25
N LEU A 212 17.51 17.36 -7.09
CA LEU A 212 16.93 16.64 -8.23
C LEU A 212 15.80 17.45 -8.90
N MET A 213 15.03 18.20 -8.14
CA MET A 213 14.01 19.11 -8.67
C MET A 213 14.62 20.28 -9.42
N GLN A 214 15.65 20.93 -8.89
CA GLN A 214 16.39 22.01 -9.57
C GLN A 214 16.98 21.56 -10.90
N LYS A 215 17.44 20.30 -10.98
CA LYS A 215 17.96 19.69 -12.21
C LYS A 215 16.88 19.20 -13.18
N GLY A 216 15.61 19.30 -12.84
CA GLY A 216 14.51 18.76 -13.63
C GLY A 216 14.46 17.25 -13.73
N VAL A 217 15.17 16.53 -12.82
CA VAL A 217 15.13 15.07 -12.72
C VAL A 217 13.87 14.61 -12.01
N ILE A 218 13.38 15.38 -11.03
CA ILE A 218 12.08 15.20 -10.41
C ILE A 218 11.24 16.43 -10.73
N GLU A 219 10.05 16.22 -11.24
CA GLU A 219 9.08 17.25 -11.55
C GLU A 219 7.76 16.95 -10.82
N VAL A 220 7.18 17.96 -10.18
CA VAL A 220 5.86 17.89 -9.56
C VAL A 220 5.01 18.98 -10.21
N ALA A 221 3.95 18.59 -10.91
CA ALA A 221 3.15 19.52 -11.69
C ALA A 221 1.68 19.04 -11.84
N PRO A 222 0.71 19.95 -11.99
CA PRO A 222 -0.66 19.58 -12.30
C PRO A 222 -0.76 18.85 -13.64
N ILE A 223 -1.77 17.99 -13.80
CA ILE A 223 -1.98 17.20 -15.01
C ILE A 223 -2.11 18.08 -16.28
N ALA A 224 -2.60 19.29 -16.15
CA ALA A 224 -2.73 20.22 -17.26
C ALA A 224 -1.39 20.54 -17.94
N PHE A 225 -0.27 20.53 -17.19
CA PHE A 225 1.07 20.80 -17.71
C PHE A 225 1.68 19.60 -18.47
N MET A 226 0.99 18.48 -18.53
CA MET A 226 1.39 17.34 -19.36
C MET A 226 0.97 17.50 -20.81
N ARG A 227 0.08 18.44 -21.11
CA ARG A 227 -0.44 18.67 -22.47
C ARG A 227 0.67 19.07 -23.44
N GLY A 228 0.70 18.44 -24.63
CA GLY A 228 1.68 18.74 -25.68
C GLY A 228 3.08 18.18 -25.45
N ARG A 229 3.29 17.41 -24.39
CA ARG A 229 4.58 16.78 -24.05
C ARG A 229 4.63 15.34 -24.53
N THR A 230 5.83 14.78 -24.63
CA THR A 230 6.11 13.34 -24.72
C THR A 230 7.05 12.99 -23.57
N LEU A 231 6.63 12.06 -22.72
CA LEU A 231 7.32 11.70 -21.48
C LEU A 231 8.13 10.44 -21.71
N ASN A 232 9.34 10.59 -22.27
CA ASN A 232 10.28 9.51 -22.52
C ASN A 232 11.18 9.28 -21.29
N ASP A 233 11.69 8.05 -21.14
CA ASP A 233 12.66 7.63 -20.12
C ASP A 233 12.25 8.06 -18.70
N SER A 234 10.94 8.01 -18.41
CA SER A 234 10.33 8.62 -17.24
C SER A 234 9.50 7.62 -16.44
N PHE A 235 9.52 7.76 -15.12
CA PHE A 235 8.53 7.15 -14.25
C PHE A 235 7.49 8.21 -13.91
N VAL A 236 6.26 8.02 -14.36
CA VAL A 236 5.19 8.99 -14.23
C VAL A 236 4.14 8.50 -13.24
N ILE A 237 3.79 9.32 -12.26
CA ILE A 237 2.71 9.01 -11.30
C ILE A 237 1.60 10.03 -11.47
N LEU A 238 0.38 9.54 -11.73
CA LEU A 238 -0.85 10.33 -11.66
C LEU A 238 -1.61 9.93 -10.40
N ASP A 239 -1.61 10.80 -9.40
CA ASP A 239 -2.31 10.60 -8.13
C ASP A 239 -3.70 11.24 -8.15
N GLU A 240 -4.64 10.73 -7.33
CA GLU A 240 -6.05 11.15 -7.24
C GLU A 240 -6.76 11.18 -8.61
N ALA A 241 -6.46 10.17 -9.41
CA ALA A 241 -6.91 10.08 -10.80
C ALA A 241 -8.44 9.98 -10.97
N GLN A 242 -9.19 9.63 -9.91
CA GLN A 242 -10.65 9.67 -9.93
C GLN A 242 -11.21 11.07 -10.22
N ASN A 243 -10.39 12.10 -9.93
CA ASN A 243 -10.74 13.50 -10.14
C ASN A 243 -10.28 14.03 -11.50
N THR A 244 -9.88 13.16 -12.43
CA THR A 244 -9.67 13.52 -13.85
C THR A 244 -10.95 13.36 -14.64
N THR A 245 -11.17 14.23 -15.63
CA THR A 245 -12.18 13.96 -16.68
C THR A 245 -11.66 12.94 -17.69
N SER A 246 -12.55 12.39 -18.51
CA SER A 246 -12.20 11.45 -19.59
C SER A 246 -11.16 12.04 -20.54
N GLU A 247 -11.32 13.33 -20.91
CA GLU A 247 -10.39 14.02 -21.79
C GLU A 247 -9.01 14.22 -21.16
N GLN A 248 -8.96 14.54 -19.86
CA GLN A 248 -7.70 14.69 -19.11
C GLN A 248 -6.98 13.35 -19.00
N MET A 249 -7.68 12.27 -18.67
CA MET A 249 -7.10 10.93 -18.61
C MET A 249 -6.57 10.48 -19.98
N LYS A 250 -7.36 10.61 -21.03
CA LYS A 250 -6.93 10.32 -22.40
C LYS A 250 -5.72 11.15 -22.80
N MET A 251 -5.76 12.46 -22.52
CA MET A 251 -4.63 13.36 -22.78
C MET A 251 -3.38 12.87 -22.06
N PHE A 252 -3.47 12.52 -20.78
CA PHE A 252 -2.34 12.06 -19.98
C PHE A 252 -1.75 10.73 -20.49
N LEU A 253 -2.58 9.70 -20.67
CA LEU A 253 -2.15 8.38 -21.12
C LEU A 253 -1.44 8.42 -22.47
N THR A 254 -1.87 9.32 -23.38
CA THR A 254 -1.24 9.51 -24.67
C THR A 254 0.06 10.32 -24.64
N ARG A 255 0.52 10.75 -23.47
CA ARG A 255 1.84 11.42 -23.26
C ARG A 255 2.96 10.45 -22.95
N ILE A 256 2.62 9.23 -22.51
CA ILE A 256 3.63 8.23 -22.14
C ILE A 256 4.45 7.87 -23.36
N GLY A 257 5.75 8.07 -23.24
CA GLY A 257 6.72 7.84 -24.31
C GLY A 257 7.53 6.56 -24.14
N PHE A 258 8.59 6.42 -24.94
CA PHE A 258 9.45 5.24 -24.90
C PHE A 258 10.19 5.10 -23.57
N ASN A 259 10.45 3.87 -23.15
CA ASN A 259 11.17 3.50 -21.91
C ASN A 259 10.54 4.11 -20.65
N SER A 260 9.24 4.37 -20.66
CA SER A 260 8.55 5.01 -19.54
C SER A 260 7.56 4.07 -18.89
N LYS A 261 7.33 4.30 -17.60
CA LYS A 261 6.28 3.64 -16.82
C LYS A 261 5.32 4.68 -16.27
N ALA A 262 4.03 4.37 -16.32
CA ALA A 262 3.00 5.19 -15.71
C ALA A 262 2.26 4.41 -14.62
N VAL A 263 2.11 5.02 -13.47
CA VAL A 263 1.32 4.49 -12.38
C VAL A 263 0.22 5.47 -12.04
N ILE A 264 -1.02 5.00 -12.15
CA ILE A 264 -2.22 5.78 -11.94
C ILE A 264 -2.88 5.32 -10.64
N THR A 265 -3.01 6.20 -9.65
CA THR A 265 -3.60 5.90 -8.35
C THR A 265 -4.90 6.66 -8.15
N GLY A 266 -5.88 6.01 -7.52
CA GLY A 266 -7.15 6.68 -7.23
C GLY A 266 -8.10 5.87 -6.36
N ASP A 267 -9.13 6.57 -5.89
CA ASP A 267 -10.22 6.02 -5.09
C ASP A 267 -11.57 6.36 -5.74
N ILE A 268 -12.20 5.38 -6.36
CA ILE A 268 -13.48 5.57 -7.05
C ILE A 268 -14.66 5.93 -6.12
N THR A 269 -14.45 5.88 -4.81
CA THR A 269 -15.46 6.29 -3.81
C THR A 269 -15.32 7.76 -3.40
N GLN A 270 -14.21 8.44 -3.79
CA GLN A 270 -13.90 9.82 -3.45
C GLN A 270 -13.78 10.69 -4.71
N ILE A 271 -14.88 10.79 -5.45
CA ILE A 271 -14.95 11.59 -6.68
C ILE A 271 -15.48 12.98 -6.35
N ASP A 272 -14.64 14.01 -6.53
CA ASP A 272 -14.98 15.41 -6.29
C ASP A 272 -15.36 16.17 -7.59
N LEU A 273 -15.51 15.44 -8.70
CA LEU A 273 -15.96 16.03 -9.97
C LEU A 273 -17.43 16.45 -9.90
N PRO A 274 -17.81 17.52 -10.63
CA PRO A 274 -19.22 17.87 -10.81
C PRO A 274 -20.02 16.69 -11.35
N PRO A 275 -21.31 16.53 -10.96
CA PRO A 275 -22.14 15.38 -11.33
C PRO A 275 -22.27 15.14 -12.85
N GLU A 276 -22.12 16.20 -13.66
CA GLU A 276 -22.22 16.16 -15.13
C GLU A 276 -20.95 15.60 -15.78
N ARG A 277 -19.86 15.41 -15.02
CA ARG A 277 -18.59 14.93 -15.56
C ARG A 277 -18.29 13.50 -15.11
N THR A 278 -18.00 12.65 -16.08
CA THR A 278 -17.58 11.27 -15.80
C THR A 278 -16.10 11.25 -15.40
N SER A 279 -15.81 10.46 -14.36
CA SER A 279 -14.43 10.20 -13.95
C SER A 279 -13.67 9.42 -15.01
N GLY A 280 -12.56 9.99 -15.48
CA GLY A 280 -11.66 9.35 -16.44
C GLY A 280 -11.06 8.04 -15.90
N LEU A 281 -10.91 7.89 -14.58
CA LEU A 281 -10.46 6.65 -13.96
C LEU A 281 -11.50 5.52 -14.13
N ILE A 282 -12.79 5.81 -13.92
CA ILE A 282 -13.86 4.84 -14.08
C ILE A 282 -13.97 4.42 -15.55
N GLU A 283 -13.94 5.38 -16.47
CA GLU A 283 -14.00 5.08 -17.90
C GLU A 283 -12.81 4.26 -18.36
N SER A 284 -11.58 4.62 -17.94
CA SER A 284 -10.36 3.87 -18.27
C SER A 284 -10.42 2.41 -17.79
N LYS A 285 -10.97 2.16 -16.61
CA LYS A 285 -11.18 0.79 -16.11
C LYS A 285 -12.03 -0.04 -17.08
N ASN A 286 -13.04 0.56 -17.71
CA ASN A 286 -13.98 -0.16 -18.56
C ASN A 286 -13.40 -0.42 -19.97
N ILE A 287 -12.53 0.45 -20.48
CA ILE A 287 -12.06 0.40 -21.88
C ILE A 287 -10.63 -0.10 -22.04
N LEU A 288 -9.80 -0.12 -20.98
CA LEU A 288 -8.36 -0.41 -21.09
C LEU A 288 -7.93 -1.74 -20.43
N GLN A 289 -8.82 -2.46 -19.76
CA GLN A 289 -8.44 -3.63 -18.94
C GLN A 289 -7.88 -4.81 -19.76
N ASP A 290 -8.23 -4.90 -21.06
CA ASP A 290 -7.82 -5.99 -21.96
C ASP A 290 -6.66 -5.59 -22.87
N ILE A 291 -6.00 -4.46 -22.62
CA ILE A 291 -4.87 -3.98 -23.43
C ILE A 291 -3.57 -4.52 -22.83
N ASP A 292 -2.77 -5.24 -23.64
CA ASP A 292 -1.45 -5.69 -23.25
C ASP A 292 -0.56 -4.51 -22.78
N GLY A 293 0.21 -4.74 -21.71
CA GLY A 293 1.04 -3.70 -21.09
C GLY A 293 0.31 -2.83 -20.07
N ILE A 294 -1.02 -2.97 -19.95
CA ILE A 294 -1.85 -2.28 -18.93
C ILE A 294 -2.32 -3.28 -17.86
N LYS A 295 -2.16 -2.94 -16.60
CA LYS A 295 -2.65 -3.78 -15.49
C LYS A 295 -3.45 -2.97 -14.49
N PHE A 296 -4.60 -3.49 -14.08
CA PHE A 296 -5.42 -2.96 -13.01
C PHE A 296 -5.23 -3.81 -11.75
N VAL A 297 -4.95 -3.16 -10.63
CA VAL A 297 -4.86 -3.79 -9.30
C VAL A 297 -5.84 -3.09 -8.37
N PHE A 298 -6.66 -3.89 -7.69
CA PHE A 298 -7.71 -3.40 -6.82
C PHE A 298 -7.36 -3.64 -5.36
N PHE A 299 -7.46 -2.58 -4.57
CA PHE A 299 -7.30 -2.61 -3.12
C PHE A 299 -8.67 -2.59 -2.43
N SER A 300 -8.75 -3.23 -1.30
CA SER A 300 -9.93 -3.31 -0.45
C SER A 300 -9.70 -2.65 0.92
N LYS A 301 -10.75 -2.52 1.72
CA LYS A 301 -10.64 -2.07 3.13
C LYS A 301 -9.68 -2.95 3.95
N ARG A 302 -9.44 -4.21 3.57
CA ARG A 302 -8.52 -5.13 4.25
C ARG A 302 -7.05 -4.76 4.05
N ASP A 303 -6.75 -4.00 3.00
CA ASP A 303 -5.39 -3.57 2.64
C ASP A 303 -4.99 -2.23 3.29
N VAL A 304 -5.90 -1.62 4.06
CA VAL A 304 -5.66 -0.34 4.74
C VAL A 304 -4.61 -0.50 5.84
N VAL A 305 -3.50 0.23 5.69
CA VAL A 305 -2.40 0.29 6.67
C VAL A 305 -2.51 1.63 7.41
N ARG A 306 -3.20 1.62 8.54
CA ARG A 306 -3.43 2.83 9.35
C ARG A 306 -3.28 2.53 10.84
N HIS A 307 -3.01 3.58 11.62
CA HIS A 307 -3.00 3.49 13.08
C HIS A 307 -4.36 2.97 13.59
N LYS A 308 -4.35 2.04 14.57
CA LYS A 308 -5.56 1.38 15.10
C LYS A 308 -6.63 2.37 15.57
N LEU A 309 -6.22 3.50 16.17
CA LEU A 309 -7.16 4.54 16.60
C LEU A 309 -7.85 5.21 15.41
N VAL A 310 -7.11 5.49 14.32
CA VAL A 310 -7.69 6.11 13.11
C VAL A 310 -8.69 5.16 12.45
N GLN A 311 -8.44 3.85 12.44
CA GLN A 311 -9.40 2.85 11.96
C GLN A 311 -10.71 2.90 12.76
N LYS A 312 -10.63 2.97 14.10
CA LYS A 312 -11.81 3.09 14.98
C LYS A 312 -12.57 4.38 14.76
N ILE A 313 -11.88 5.50 14.54
CA ILE A 313 -12.53 6.79 14.24
C ILE A 313 -13.32 6.68 12.94
N ILE A 314 -12.72 6.16 11.87
CA ILE A 314 -13.40 6.00 10.58
C ILE A 314 -14.62 5.10 10.72
N GLN A 315 -14.49 3.97 11.40
CA GLN A 315 -15.60 3.05 11.64
C GLN A 315 -16.76 3.74 12.36
N ALA A 316 -16.49 4.54 13.39
CA ALA A 316 -17.52 5.28 14.12
C ALA A 316 -18.28 6.29 13.23
N TYR A 317 -17.57 6.96 12.30
CA TYR A 317 -18.22 7.85 11.33
C TYR A 317 -19.04 7.08 10.29
N GLU A 318 -18.53 5.97 9.75
CA GLU A 318 -19.28 5.10 8.82
C GLU A 318 -20.55 4.55 9.44
N GLU A 319 -20.51 4.14 10.70
CA GLU A 319 -21.71 3.67 11.47
C GLU A 319 -22.75 4.79 11.63
N LEU A 320 -22.30 6.02 11.90
CA LEU A 320 -23.19 7.19 12.01
C LEU A 320 -23.87 7.52 10.66
N GLU A 321 -23.13 7.48 9.57
CA GLU A 321 -23.65 7.72 8.21
C GLU A 321 -24.67 6.65 7.81
N ALA A 322 -24.37 5.39 8.08
CA ALA A 322 -25.29 4.28 7.83
C ALA A 322 -26.61 4.45 8.62
N ALA A 323 -26.54 4.87 9.89
CA ALA A 323 -27.71 5.15 10.72
C ALA A 323 -28.52 6.33 10.21
N ARG A 324 -27.90 7.39 9.68
CA ARG A 324 -28.59 8.53 9.07
C ARG A 324 -29.31 8.15 7.78
N ASN A 325 -28.69 7.35 6.93
CA ASN A 325 -29.27 6.90 5.67
C ASN A 325 -30.45 5.95 5.90
N SER A 326 -30.40 5.10 6.91
CA SER A 326 -31.56 4.23 7.29
C SER A 326 -32.76 5.03 7.82
N ASN A 327 -32.50 6.12 8.56
CA ASN A 327 -33.59 6.99 9.07
C ASN A 327 -34.21 7.90 7.99
N ASN A 328 -33.47 8.20 6.89
CA ASN A 328 -33.99 8.98 5.77
C ASN A 328 -34.78 8.13 4.74
N SER A 329 -34.72 6.81 4.85
CA SER A 329 -35.40 5.86 3.96
C SER A 329 -36.68 5.27 4.57
N ALA A 330 -37.01 5.64 5.80
CA ALA A 330 -38.26 5.30 6.52
C ALA A 330 -39.19 6.50 6.60
#